data_b1bc3f607c891777e9ce72e8b96fa220
#
_entry.id   b1bc3f607c891777e9ce72e8b96fa220
#
_cell.length_a   1.000
_cell.length_b   1.000
_cell.length_c   1.000
_cell.angle_alpha   90.00
_cell.angle_beta   90.00
_cell.angle_gamma   90.00
#
_symmetry.space_group_name_H-M   'P 1'
#
loop_
_entity.id
_entity.type
_entity.pdbx_description
1 polymer ?
#
loop_
_entity_poly.entity_id
_entity_poly.type
_entity_poly.pdbx_seq_one_letter_code
_entity_poly.pdbx_strand_id
1 'polypeptide(L)'
;VTPSGGGFVWPCPGFYALSSGYGTRWGTVHGGIDIAGGNAGAAVVAAKSGTVIRAVSGCTHNYPKSSSCGCGGGYGNYVIIQHDGTYSTVYGHMQSLAVSEGDYVSAGQTIGYVGTTGFSTGYHLHFEIRVNGSRVDPMNYL
;
A
#
# COMPACT_ATOMS: atom_id res chain seq x y z
N VAL A 1 -8.59 -13.72 3.48
CA VAL A 1 -7.23 -14.20 3.72
C VAL A 1 -6.95 -14.16 5.20
N THR A 2 -6.42 -15.24 5.70
CA THR A 2 -6.00 -15.30 7.09
C THR A 2 -4.60 -14.71 7.24
N PRO A 3 -4.31 -14.02 8.35
CA PRO A 3 -2.96 -13.55 8.63
C PRO A 3 -2.00 -14.73 8.74
N SER A 4 -0.75 -14.50 8.37
CA SER A 4 0.31 -15.47 8.57
C SER A 4 1.47 -14.80 9.29
N GLY A 5 2.27 -15.57 10.01
CA GLY A 5 3.50 -15.11 10.64
C GLY A 5 3.34 -13.95 11.61
N GLY A 6 3.17 -12.73 11.13
CA GLY A 6 3.20 -11.53 11.94
C GLY A 6 1.84 -10.99 12.39
N GLY A 7 0.74 -11.65 12.08
CA GLY A 7 -0.58 -11.18 12.47
C GLY A 7 -1.15 -10.05 11.61
N PHE A 8 -0.55 -9.78 10.46
CA PHE A 8 -1.07 -8.81 9.50
C PHE A 8 -1.97 -9.53 8.49
N VAL A 9 -3.12 -8.92 8.17
CA VAL A 9 -4.00 -9.44 7.12
C VAL A 9 -3.54 -8.96 5.75
N TRP A 10 -3.88 -9.73 4.71
CA TRP A 10 -3.56 -9.37 3.33
C TRP A 10 -4.29 -8.09 2.94
N PRO A 11 -3.59 -7.06 2.42
CA PRO A 11 -4.18 -5.74 2.23
C PRO A 11 -5.07 -5.61 0.99
N CYS A 12 -5.08 -6.60 0.10
CA CYS A 12 -5.90 -6.57 -1.11
C CYS A 12 -6.65 -7.90 -1.28
N PRO A 13 -7.77 -8.09 -0.54
CA PRO A 13 -8.49 -9.36 -0.55
C PRO A 13 -8.91 -9.78 -1.96
N GLY A 14 -8.72 -11.05 -2.28
CA GLY A 14 -9.07 -11.61 -3.58
C GLY A 14 -7.97 -11.52 -4.63
N PHE A 15 -6.90 -10.77 -4.38
CA PHE A 15 -5.82 -10.56 -5.34
C PHE A 15 -4.48 -10.85 -4.67
N TYR A 16 -3.87 -11.97 -5.02
CA TYR A 16 -2.68 -12.48 -4.33
C TYR A 16 -1.43 -12.55 -5.20
N ALA A 17 -1.54 -12.12 -6.48
CA ALA A 17 -0.41 -12.13 -7.39
C ALA A 17 0.49 -10.92 -7.14
N LEU A 18 1.78 -11.14 -7.04
CA LEU A 18 2.76 -10.07 -6.94
C LEU A 18 3.32 -9.76 -8.33
N SER A 19 3.26 -8.49 -8.73
CA SER A 19 3.99 -8.02 -9.91
C SER A 19 5.43 -7.70 -9.58
N SER A 20 5.73 -7.44 -8.31
CA SER A 20 7.08 -7.20 -7.83
C SER A 20 7.19 -7.54 -6.35
N GLY A 21 8.27 -8.22 -5.97
CA GLY A 21 8.57 -8.55 -4.58
C GLY A 21 9.51 -7.55 -3.93
N TYR A 22 9.70 -7.72 -2.63
CA TYR A 22 10.64 -6.92 -1.84
C TYR A 22 12.08 -7.30 -2.20
N GLY A 23 12.96 -6.33 -2.18
CA GLY A 23 14.40 -6.51 -2.28
C GLY A 23 15.01 -5.85 -3.49
N THR A 24 16.26 -6.18 -3.76
CA THR A 24 17.03 -5.61 -4.87
C THR A 24 16.51 -6.16 -6.20
N ARG A 25 16.26 -5.25 -7.13
CA ARG A 25 15.95 -5.60 -8.52
C ARG A 25 16.54 -4.55 -9.44
N TRP A 26 17.14 -4.97 -10.54
CA TRP A 26 17.76 -4.05 -11.53
C TRP A 26 18.64 -2.96 -10.89
N GLY A 27 19.39 -3.33 -9.84
CA GLY A 27 20.28 -2.41 -9.15
C GLY A 27 19.60 -1.43 -8.20
N THR A 28 18.29 -1.54 -7.99
CA THR A 28 17.55 -0.72 -7.02
C THR A 28 16.88 -1.59 -5.96
N VAL A 29 16.58 -1.00 -4.81
CA VAL A 29 15.89 -1.70 -3.74
C VAL A 29 14.40 -1.36 -3.80
N HIS A 30 13.55 -2.39 -3.94
CA HIS A 30 12.10 -2.25 -3.81
C HIS A 30 11.72 -2.47 -2.35
N GLY A 31 11.25 -1.41 -1.71
CA GLY A 31 11.01 -1.39 -0.26
C GLY A 31 9.66 -1.95 0.18
N GLY A 32 8.93 -2.61 -0.70
CA GLY A 32 7.63 -3.21 -0.41
C GLY A 32 7.29 -4.28 -1.43
N ILE A 33 6.02 -4.62 -1.51
CA ILE A 33 5.51 -5.54 -2.53
C ILE A 33 4.47 -4.83 -3.39
N ASP A 34 4.36 -5.23 -4.65
CA ASP A 34 3.33 -4.73 -5.57
C ASP A 34 2.34 -5.86 -5.84
N ILE A 35 1.09 -5.65 -5.45
CA ILE A 35 0.01 -6.61 -5.60
C ILE A 35 -0.80 -6.21 -6.82
N ALA A 36 -0.90 -7.10 -7.80
CA ALA A 36 -1.51 -6.84 -9.09
C ALA A 36 -2.51 -7.95 -9.47
N GLY A 37 -2.62 -8.26 -10.76
CA GLY A 37 -3.49 -9.34 -11.25
C GLY A 37 -4.86 -8.85 -11.69
N GLY A 38 -4.94 -7.64 -12.28
CA GLY A 38 -6.19 -7.08 -12.76
C GLY A 38 -7.05 -6.49 -11.66
N ASN A 39 -6.41 -5.98 -10.60
CA ASN A 39 -7.10 -5.48 -9.41
C ASN A 39 -7.45 -3.99 -9.45
N ALA A 40 -7.55 -3.39 -10.64
CA ALA A 40 -7.95 -1.99 -10.75
C ALA A 40 -9.30 -1.74 -10.03
N GLY A 41 -9.33 -0.74 -9.14
CA GLY A 41 -10.53 -0.40 -8.38
C GLY A 41 -10.87 -1.37 -7.25
N ALA A 42 -10.07 -2.39 -6.99
CA ALA A 42 -10.30 -3.33 -5.90
C ALA A 42 -10.11 -2.65 -4.54
N ALA A 43 -10.83 -3.13 -3.54
CA ALA A 43 -10.71 -2.58 -2.18
C ALA A 43 -9.33 -2.84 -1.59
N VAL A 44 -8.78 -1.82 -0.95
CA VAL A 44 -7.59 -1.89 -0.12
C VAL A 44 -8.04 -1.86 1.33
N VAL A 45 -7.57 -2.79 2.12
CA VAL A 45 -7.97 -2.88 3.53
C VAL A 45 -6.75 -2.70 4.44
N ALA A 46 -7.01 -2.20 5.66
CA ALA A 46 -5.97 -2.06 6.66
C ALA A 46 -5.42 -3.43 7.04
N ALA A 47 -4.12 -3.60 6.97
CA ALA A 47 -3.47 -4.87 7.30
C ALA A 47 -3.51 -5.16 8.80
N LYS A 48 -3.70 -4.14 9.63
CA LYS A 48 -3.81 -4.25 11.08
C LYS A 48 -4.51 -3.01 11.62
N SER A 49 -5.10 -3.10 12.80
CA SER A 49 -5.74 -1.96 13.44
C SER A 49 -4.72 -0.87 13.77
N GLY A 50 -5.12 0.38 13.66
CA GLY A 50 -4.24 1.50 13.99
C GLY A 50 -4.85 2.84 13.62
N THR A 51 -4.03 3.88 13.73
CA THR A 51 -4.42 5.26 13.42
C THR A 51 -3.81 5.68 12.09
N VAL A 52 -4.61 6.28 11.24
CA VAL A 52 -4.15 6.88 9.98
C VAL A 52 -3.33 8.12 10.32
N ILE A 53 -2.03 8.06 10.13
CA ILE A 53 -1.13 9.18 10.41
C ILE A 53 -0.84 10.01 9.16
N ARG A 54 -1.15 9.49 7.98
CA ARG A 54 -0.99 10.18 6.71
C ARG A 54 -2.04 9.69 5.73
N ALA A 55 -2.73 10.62 5.10
CA ALA A 55 -3.67 10.32 4.02
C ALA A 55 -3.52 11.41 2.97
N VAL A 56 -2.93 11.07 1.84
CA VAL A 56 -2.64 12.00 0.74
C VAL A 56 -3.52 11.64 -0.44
N SER A 57 -4.35 12.58 -0.86
CA SER A 57 -5.26 12.42 -1.99
C SER A 57 -5.10 13.59 -2.96
N GLY A 58 -5.88 13.60 -4.02
CA GLY A 58 -5.87 14.68 -5.00
C GLY A 58 -5.06 14.39 -6.26
N CYS A 59 -4.36 13.25 -6.33
CA CYS A 59 -3.72 12.86 -7.57
C CYS A 59 -4.77 12.32 -8.54
N THR A 60 -4.92 13.00 -9.67
CA THR A 60 -5.86 12.63 -10.73
C THR A 60 -5.19 11.87 -11.87
N HIS A 61 -3.88 11.63 -11.75
CA HIS A 61 -3.09 10.95 -12.79
C HIS A 61 -3.25 9.42 -12.66
N ASN A 62 -4.50 8.94 -12.74
CA ASN A 62 -4.82 7.53 -12.57
C ASN A 62 -4.81 6.81 -13.92
N TYR A 63 -3.61 6.72 -14.51
CA TYR A 63 -3.36 6.04 -15.78
C TYR A 63 -1.93 5.51 -15.79
N PRO A 64 -1.64 4.41 -16.54
CA PRO A 64 -0.29 3.88 -16.63
C PRO A 64 0.68 4.92 -17.21
N LYS A 65 1.84 5.07 -16.60
CA LYS A 65 2.84 6.08 -16.99
C LYS A 65 4.24 5.49 -16.93
N SER A 66 5.10 6.01 -17.81
CA SER A 66 6.51 5.62 -17.82
C SER A 66 7.39 6.54 -16.97
N SER A 67 6.81 7.64 -16.46
CA SER A 67 7.52 8.55 -15.56
C SER A 67 6.59 9.02 -14.47
N SER A 68 7.14 9.46 -13.34
CA SER A 68 6.35 9.91 -12.20
C SER A 68 5.61 11.21 -12.51
N CYS A 69 4.36 11.31 -12.09
CA CYS A 69 3.63 12.57 -12.08
C CYS A 69 4.02 13.45 -10.88
N GLY A 70 4.84 12.93 -9.96
CA GLY A 70 5.28 13.65 -8.77
C GLY A 70 4.29 13.63 -7.60
N CYS A 71 3.08 13.12 -7.80
CA CYS A 71 2.08 13.08 -6.73
C CYS A 71 2.58 12.23 -5.56
N GLY A 72 2.46 12.76 -4.33
CA GLY A 72 2.81 12.03 -3.12
C GLY A 72 4.24 11.51 -3.09
N GLY A 73 5.18 12.19 -3.76
CA GLY A 73 6.57 11.74 -3.85
C GLY A 73 6.74 10.46 -4.67
N GLY A 74 5.81 10.18 -5.57
CA GLY A 74 5.78 8.97 -6.38
C GLY A 74 4.78 7.92 -5.91
N TYR A 75 4.29 8.00 -4.67
CA TYR A 75 3.26 7.08 -4.16
C TYR A 75 1.86 7.35 -4.71
N GLY A 76 1.65 8.52 -5.32
CA GLY A 76 0.32 8.95 -5.74
C GLY A 76 -0.58 9.23 -4.53
N ASN A 77 -1.81 8.77 -4.58
CA ASN A 77 -2.67 8.79 -3.41
C ASN A 77 -2.26 7.62 -2.50
N TYR A 78 -1.95 7.94 -1.23
CA TYR A 78 -1.45 6.91 -0.33
C TYR A 78 -1.89 7.14 1.12
N VAL A 79 -1.84 6.07 1.90
CA VAL A 79 -2.18 6.06 3.33
C VAL A 79 -1.04 5.43 4.11
N ILE A 80 -0.73 5.98 5.28
CA ILE A 80 0.15 5.35 6.26
C ILE A 80 -0.63 5.15 7.53
N ILE A 81 -0.62 3.91 8.05
CA ILE A 81 -1.27 3.56 9.32
C ILE A 81 -0.19 3.21 10.34
N GLN A 82 -0.25 3.86 11.50
CA GLN A 82 0.60 3.52 12.65
C GLN A 82 -0.16 2.55 13.54
N HIS A 83 0.36 1.35 13.72
CA HIS A 83 -0.33 0.29 14.46
C HIS A 83 0.00 0.32 15.94
N ASP A 84 1.28 0.53 16.25
CA ASP A 84 1.80 0.64 17.61
C ASP A 84 3.10 1.44 17.57
N GLY A 85 3.89 1.40 18.63
CA GLY A 85 5.18 2.11 18.67
C GLY A 85 6.24 1.55 17.72
N THR A 86 6.01 0.41 17.11
CA THR A 86 7.00 -0.29 16.31
C THR A 86 6.60 -0.41 14.84
N TYR A 87 5.34 -0.75 14.54
CA TYR A 87 4.89 -1.12 13.19
C TYR A 87 4.04 -0.05 12.54
N SER A 88 4.30 0.23 11.27
CA SER A 88 3.43 1.00 10.39
C SER A 88 3.34 0.34 9.02
N THR A 89 2.28 0.65 8.27
CA THR A 89 2.06 0.12 6.93
C THR A 89 1.73 1.25 5.97
N VAL A 90 2.18 1.11 4.73
CA VAL A 90 1.99 2.09 3.66
C VAL A 90 1.26 1.44 2.50
N TYR A 91 0.27 2.15 1.96
CA TYR A 91 -0.60 1.69 0.87
C TYR A 91 -0.57 2.76 -0.22
N GLY A 92 0.07 2.48 -1.34
CA GLY A 92 0.31 3.45 -2.40
C GLY A 92 -0.42 3.20 -3.70
N HIS A 93 -0.40 4.20 -4.57
CA HIS A 93 -0.96 4.20 -5.93
C HIS A 93 -2.47 4.00 -5.97
N MET A 94 -3.19 4.42 -4.93
CA MET A 94 -4.65 4.29 -4.90
C MET A 94 -5.32 5.33 -5.80
N GLN A 95 -6.47 4.97 -6.37
CA GLN A 95 -7.26 5.92 -7.15
C GLN A 95 -8.11 6.82 -6.24
N SER A 96 -8.51 6.33 -5.08
CA SER A 96 -9.26 7.11 -4.09
C SER A 96 -9.05 6.53 -2.70
N LEU A 97 -9.30 7.38 -1.68
CA LEU A 97 -9.19 7.01 -0.27
C LEU A 97 -10.58 6.98 0.37
N ALA A 98 -10.75 6.09 1.34
CA ALA A 98 -11.97 5.98 2.14
C ALA A 98 -11.77 6.48 3.57
N VAL A 99 -10.58 6.95 3.93
CA VAL A 99 -10.22 7.41 5.28
C VAL A 99 -9.48 8.72 5.22
N SER A 100 -9.36 9.39 6.36
CA SER A 100 -8.65 10.66 6.53
C SER A 100 -7.63 10.54 7.66
N GLU A 101 -6.67 11.47 7.70
CA GLU A 101 -5.71 11.55 8.81
C GLU A 101 -6.44 11.69 10.13
N GLY A 102 -5.98 10.94 11.12
CA GLY A 102 -6.57 10.92 12.45
C GLY A 102 -7.61 9.82 12.65
N ASP A 103 -8.10 9.19 11.58
CA ASP A 103 -9.07 8.11 11.71
C ASP A 103 -8.42 6.88 12.34
N TYR A 104 -9.17 6.23 13.24
CA TYR A 104 -8.80 4.91 13.72
C TYR A 104 -9.48 3.86 12.83
N VAL A 105 -8.72 2.87 12.39
CA VAL A 105 -9.22 1.79 11.53
C VAL A 105 -8.99 0.44 12.17
N SER A 106 -9.87 -0.49 11.89
CA SER A 106 -9.74 -1.89 12.32
C SER A 106 -9.07 -2.70 11.22
N ALA A 107 -8.38 -3.79 11.60
CA ALA A 107 -7.83 -4.73 10.64
C ALA A 107 -8.93 -5.22 9.69
N GLY A 108 -8.67 -5.19 8.39
CA GLY A 108 -9.64 -5.59 7.38
C GLY A 108 -10.62 -4.50 6.96
N GLN A 109 -10.59 -3.33 7.59
CA GLN A 109 -11.46 -2.22 7.19
C GLN A 109 -10.97 -1.62 5.87
N THR A 110 -11.89 -1.33 4.94
CA THR A 110 -11.57 -0.69 3.68
C THR A 110 -11.05 0.72 3.90
N ILE A 111 -9.87 1.01 3.32
CA ILE A 111 -9.22 2.33 3.45
C ILE A 111 -9.09 3.06 2.12
N GLY A 112 -9.32 2.39 1.01
CA GLY A 112 -9.27 2.99 -0.32
C GLY A 112 -9.39 1.93 -1.41
N TYR A 113 -9.01 2.32 -2.62
CA TYR A 113 -9.20 1.47 -3.81
C TYR A 113 -7.97 1.53 -4.70
N VAL A 114 -7.60 0.38 -5.26
CA VAL A 114 -6.41 0.23 -6.10
C VAL A 114 -6.49 1.10 -7.34
N GLY A 115 -5.40 1.79 -7.65
CA GLY A 115 -5.27 2.60 -8.84
C GLY A 115 -3.88 2.48 -9.43
N THR A 116 -3.45 3.53 -10.12
CA THR A 116 -2.11 3.64 -10.73
C THR A 116 -1.61 5.08 -10.66
N THR A 117 -1.99 5.79 -9.61
CA THR A 117 -1.53 7.17 -9.36
C THR A 117 -0.07 7.19 -8.94
N GLY A 118 0.58 8.34 -9.07
CA GLY A 118 2.00 8.45 -8.78
C GLY A 118 2.87 7.80 -9.84
N PHE A 119 4.03 7.28 -9.44
CA PHE A 119 4.90 6.57 -10.37
C PHE A 119 4.46 5.12 -10.49
N SER A 120 3.63 4.86 -11.47
CA SER A 120 3.05 3.54 -11.69
C SER A 120 2.85 3.27 -13.19
N THR A 121 3.33 2.13 -13.65
CA THR A 121 3.20 1.70 -15.04
C THR A 121 1.95 0.85 -15.27
N GLY A 122 1.20 0.52 -14.23
CA GLY A 122 -0.03 -0.28 -14.33
C GLY A 122 -0.71 -0.39 -12.97
N TYR A 123 -1.96 -0.81 -12.98
CA TYR A 123 -2.76 -0.90 -11.76
C TYR A 123 -2.18 -1.93 -10.79
N HIS A 124 -1.83 -1.49 -9.60
CA HIS A 124 -1.34 -2.34 -8.51
C HIS A 124 -1.43 -1.59 -7.18
N LEU A 125 -1.40 -2.34 -6.08
CA LEU A 125 -1.22 -1.77 -4.74
C LEU A 125 0.25 -1.92 -4.36
N HIS A 126 0.90 -0.81 -4.04
CA HIS A 126 2.22 -0.83 -3.41
C HIS A 126 2.02 -0.88 -1.90
N PHE A 127 2.52 -1.93 -1.27
CA PHE A 127 2.33 -2.17 0.16
C PHE A 127 3.68 -2.31 0.85
N GLU A 128 3.88 -1.53 1.93
CA GLU A 128 5.09 -1.59 2.76
C GLU A 128 4.73 -1.89 4.20
N ILE A 129 5.57 -2.66 4.86
CA ILE A 129 5.60 -2.77 6.32
C ILE A 129 6.88 -2.11 6.80
N ARG A 130 6.77 -1.24 7.80
CA ARG A 130 7.91 -0.55 8.41
C ARG A 130 8.01 -0.91 9.87
N VAL A 131 9.21 -1.27 10.29
CA VAL A 131 9.55 -1.58 11.69
C VAL A 131 10.47 -0.48 12.17
N ASN A 132 10.02 0.31 13.14
CA ASN A 132 10.76 1.50 13.64
C ASN A 132 11.17 2.44 12.50
N GLY A 133 10.30 2.62 11.51
CA GLY A 133 10.54 3.47 10.36
C GLY A 133 11.32 2.83 9.23
N SER A 134 11.89 1.66 9.40
CA SER A 134 12.65 0.94 8.37
C SER A 134 11.77 -0.03 7.61
N ARG A 135 11.86 -0.01 6.28
CA ARG A 135 11.10 -0.93 5.43
C ARG A 135 11.66 -2.35 5.55
N VAL A 136 10.76 -3.31 5.67
CA VAL A 136 11.10 -4.74 5.77
C VAL A 136 10.29 -5.52 4.74
N ASP A 137 10.66 -6.79 4.53
CA ASP A 137 9.91 -7.65 3.59
C ASP A 137 8.53 -7.96 4.14
N PRO A 138 7.45 -7.44 3.52
CA PRO A 138 6.09 -7.68 4.00
C PRO A 138 5.69 -9.15 4.04
N MET A 139 6.27 -9.98 3.18
CA MET A 139 5.92 -11.40 3.10
C MET A 139 6.33 -12.18 4.35
N ASN A 140 7.21 -11.62 5.19
CA ASN A 140 7.55 -12.21 6.47
C ASN A 140 6.48 -11.97 7.55
N TYR A 141 5.51 -11.11 7.28
CA TYR A 141 4.50 -10.67 8.25
C TYR A 141 3.07 -10.99 7.81
N LEU A 142 2.87 -11.22 6.53
CA LEU A 142 1.55 -11.53 5.97
C LEU A 142 1.21 -13.02 6.03
#